data_27bc7ea82e36297bec56c4ed7642d47a
#
_entry.id   27bc7ea82e36297bec56c4ed7642d47a
#
_cell.length_a   1.000
_cell.length_b   1.000
_cell.length_c   1.000
_cell.angle_alpha   90.00
_cell.angle_beta   90.00
_cell.angle_gamma   90.00
#
_symmetry.space_group_name_H-M   'P 1'
#
loop_
_entity.id
_entity.type
_entity.pdbx_description
1 polymer ?
#
loop_
_entity_poly.entity_id
_entity_poly.type
_entity_poly.pdbx_seq_one_letter_code
_entity_poly.pdbx_strand_id
1 'polypeptide(L)'
;MVKKNICIFCGASSGSSPDFITLAEKIGKMIGENNFNLIYGAGSTGLMGACAKSAKQSGSKVFGVMPNFLARVEKPLNGINTKFTTTMRSRKAIMYKKASLFIVLPGGIGTLDECVEVLTLIQLKQIK
;
A
#
# COMPACT_ATOMS: atom_id res chain seq x y z
N MET A 1 -14.31 10.27 -15.53
CA MET A 1 -13.33 9.16 -15.64
C MET A 1 -12.99 8.61 -14.27
N VAL A 2 -13.08 7.30 -14.10
CA VAL A 2 -12.72 6.66 -12.83
C VAL A 2 -11.19 6.62 -12.73
N LYS A 3 -10.65 7.13 -11.62
CA LYS A 3 -9.20 7.07 -11.38
C LYS A 3 -8.78 5.62 -11.14
N LYS A 4 -7.64 5.25 -11.70
CA LYS A 4 -7.04 3.94 -11.46
C LYS A 4 -6.40 3.88 -10.07
N ASN A 5 -6.41 2.70 -9.49
CA ASN A 5 -5.85 2.45 -8.17
C ASN A 5 -4.50 1.74 -8.29
N ILE A 6 -3.50 2.30 -7.65
CA ILE A 6 -2.18 1.67 -7.52
C ILE A 6 -2.08 1.08 -6.12
N CYS A 7 -1.77 -0.21 -6.05
CA CYS A 7 -1.53 -0.90 -4.78
C CYS A 7 -0.02 -0.95 -4.52
N ILE A 8 0.38 -0.53 -3.31
CA ILE A 8 1.79 -0.56 -2.91
C ILE A 8 1.99 -1.56 -1.79
N PHE A 9 3.00 -2.41 -1.96
CA PHE A 9 3.50 -3.30 -0.92
C PHE A 9 4.87 -2.81 -0.49
N CYS A 10 5.04 -2.56 0.80
CA CYS A 10 6.32 -2.12 1.37
C CYS A 10 6.32 -2.37 2.88
N GLY A 11 7.48 -2.14 3.50
CA GLY A 11 7.60 -2.33 4.93
C GLY A 11 7.02 -1.20 5.76
N ALA A 12 6.65 -1.54 6.99
CA ALA A 12 6.26 -0.57 8.02
C ALA A 12 7.49 0.08 8.66
N SER A 13 8.69 -0.39 8.33
CA SER A 13 9.97 0.14 8.79
C SER A 13 10.57 1.01 7.70
N SER A 14 11.46 1.93 8.07
CA SER A 14 12.15 2.79 7.10
C SER A 14 13.26 2.06 6.34
N GLY A 15 13.61 0.83 6.74
CA GLY A 15 14.67 0.07 6.11
C GLY A 15 16.06 0.49 6.60
N SER A 16 17.09 -0.01 5.91
CA SER A 16 18.49 0.18 6.30
C SER A 16 19.13 1.45 5.73
N SER A 17 18.44 2.16 4.84
CA SER A 17 18.96 3.35 4.19
C SER A 17 17.92 4.47 4.15
N PRO A 18 18.33 5.74 4.42
CA PRO A 18 17.42 6.88 4.27
C PRO A 18 16.94 7.07 2.82
N ASP A 19 17.64 6.50 1.84
CA ASP A 19 17.23 6.58 0.44
C ASP A 19 15.90 5.85 0.18
N PHE A 20 15.56 4.85 1.00
CA PHE A 20 14.29 4.13 0.86
C PHE A 20 13.10 5.04 1.19
N ILE A 21 13.23 5.86 2.23
CA ILE A 21 12.19 6.84 2.58
C ILE A 21 12.02 7.86 1.45
N THR A 22 13.13 8.37 0.92
CA THR A 22 13.13 9.32 -0.19
C THR A 22 12.45 8.71 -1.43
N LEU A 23 12.75 7.44 -1.72
CA LEU A 23 12.11 6.73 -2.83
C LEU A 23 10.60 6.59 -2.61
N ALA A 24 10.19 6.20 -1.41
CA ALA A 24 8.77 6.05 -1.08
C ALA A 24 8.02 7.38 -1.22
N GLU A 25 8.62 8.47 -0.78
CA GLU A 25 8.04 9.80 -0.91
C GLU A 25 7.91 10.22 -2.38
N LYS A 26 8.92 9.95 -3.18
CA LYS A 26 8.87 10.24 -4.63
C LYS A 26 7.77 9.46 -5.33
N ILE A 27 7.63 8.18 -5.01
CA ILE A 27 6.61 7.33 -5.62
C ILE A 27 5.22 7.82 -5.22
N GLY A 28 5.00 8.15 -3.95
CA GLY A 28 3.74 8.71 -3.49
C GLY A 28 3.39 10.00 -4.23
N LYS A 29 4.37 10.90 -4.39
CA LYS A 29 4.19 12.14 -5.12
C LYS A 29 3.80 11.89 -6.57
N MET A 30 4.47 10.96 -7.24
CA MET A 30 4.16 10.62 -8.62
C MET A 30 2.75 10.05 -8.76
N ILE A 31 2.32 9.23 -7.82
CA ILE A 31 0.97 8.67 -7.81
C ILE A 31 -0.07 9.79 -7.75
N GLY A 32 0.11 10.73 -6.83
CA GLY A 32 -0.81 11.86 -6.70
C GLY A 32 -0.80 12.78 -7.90
N GLU A 33 0.39 13.13 -8.39
CA GLU A 33 0.56 14.05 -9.52
C GLU A 33 0.00 13.48 -10.83
N ASN A 34 -0.05 12.16 -10.97
CA ASN A 34 -0.56 11.51 -12.16
C ASN A 34 -2.02 11.06 -12.04
N ASN A 35 -2.73 11.55 -11.04
CA ASN A 35 -4.16 11.31 -10.83
C ASN A 35 -4.50 9.84 -10.56
N PHE A 36 -3.62 9.11 -9.88
CA PHE A 36 -3.92 7.77 -9.38
C PHE A 36 -4.37 7.82 -7.93
N ASN A 37 -5.17 6.86 -7.53
CA ASN A 37 -5.46 6.61 -6.12
C ASN A 37 -4.45 5.59 -5.58
N LEU A 38 -4.21 5.63 -4.28
CA LEU A 38 -3.32 4.69 -3.60
C LEU A 38 -4.11 3.73 -2.74
N ILE A 39 -3.76 2.45 -2.82
CA ILE A 39 -4.25 1.40 -1.90
C ILE A 39 -3.03 0.77 -1.25
N TYR A 40 -3.07 0.64 0.09
CA TYR A 40 -1.94 0.07 0.83
C TYR A 40 -2.40 -0.47 2.18
N GLY A 41 -1.45 -0.88 3.01
CA GLY A 41 -1.72 -1.52 4.29
C GLY A 41 -2.11 -0.62 5.45
N ALA A 42 -2.35 0.66 5.20
CA ALA A 42 -2.84 1.65 6.18
C ALA A 42 -1.85 2.08 7.28
N GLY A 43 -0.59 1.66 7.22
CA GLY A 43 0.40 2.06 8.23
C GLY A 43 0.76 3.53 8.18
N SER A 44 1.14 4.10 9.33
CA SER A 44 1.51 5.51 9.46
C SER A 44 3.01 5.74 9.56
N THR A 45 3.80 4.69 9.67
CA THR A 45 5.25 4.76 9.88
C THR A 45 6.03 4.09 8.75
N GLY A 46 7.34 4.32 8.74
CA GLY A 46 8.25 3.71 7.78
C GLY A 46 7.94 4.08 6.35
N LEU A 47 8.21 3.16 5.43
CA LEU A 47 7.98 3.38 4.00
C LEU A 47 6.50 3.52 3.66
N MET A 48 5.64 2.74 4.35
CA MET A 48 4.19 2.85 4.17
C MET A 48 3.70 4.27 4.45
N GLY A 49 4.04 4.79 5.62
CA GLY A 49 3.63 6.12 6.03
C GLY A 49 4.17 7.20 5.11
N ALA A 50 5.43 7.11 4.74
CA ALA A 50 6.08 8.08 3.86
C ALA A 50 5.38 8.16 2.50
N CYS A 51 5.13 7.01 1.90
CA CYS A 51 4.47 6.93 0.59
C CYS A 51 3.04 7.47 0.66
N ALA A 52 2.26 7.03 1.66
CA ALA A 52 0.86 7.43 1.80
C ALA A 52 0.70 8.92 2.06
N LYS A 53 1.52 9.48 2.95
CA LYS A 53 1.50 10.92 3.25
C LYS A 53 1.81 11.75 2.02
N SER A 54 2.84 11.34 1.27
CA SER A 54 3.26 12.02 0.06
C SER A 54 2.18 11.96 -1.04
N ALA A 55 1.57 10.80 -1.23
CA ALA A 55 0.48 10.63 -2.19
C ALA A 55 -0.71 11.51 -1.83
N LYS A 56 -1.09 11.53 -0.57
CA LYS A 56 -2.20 12.36 -0.10
C LYS A 56 -1.93 13.84 -0.31
N GLN A 57 -0.73 14.30 0.03
CA GLN A 57 -0.33 15.69 -0.18
C GLN A 57 -0.35 16.09 -1.65
N SER A 58 -0.13 15.14 -2.54
CA SER A 58 -0.11 15.39 -3.99
C SER A 58 -1.45 15.17 -4.67
N GLY A 59 -2.52 15.00 -3.90
CA GLY A 59 -3.88 14.96 -4.41
C GLY A 59 -4.49 13.57 -4.60
N SER A 60 -3.78 12.52 -4.23
CA SER A 60 -4.29 11.16 -4.31
C SER A 60 -5.34 10.89 -3.22
N LYS A 61 -6.37 10.13 -3.56
CA LYS A 61 -7.20 9.49 -2.54
C LYS A 61 -6.46 8.26 -2.05
N VAL A 62 -6.34 8.12 -0.75
CA VAL A 62 -5.59 7.03 -0.13
C VAL A 62 -6.54 6.10 0.61
N PHE A 63 -6.53 4.82 0.24
CA PHE A 63 -7.31 3.78 0.91
C PHE A 63 -6.36 2.85 1.65
N GLY A 64 -6.57 2.73 2.95
CA GLY A 64 -5.84 1.78 3.77
C GLY A 64 -6.71 0.57 4.07
N VAL A 65 -6.10 -0.61 4.14
CA VAL A 65 -6.78 -1.83 4.55
C VAL A 65 -5.94 -2.46 5.66
N MET A 66 -6.52 -2.61 6.84
CA MET A 66 -5.79 -3.07 8.02
C MET A 66 -6.57 -4.13 8.79
N PRO A 67 -5.96 -5.29 9.07
CA PRO A 67 -6.58 -6.26 9.96
C PRO A 67 -6.70 -5.69 11.37
N ASN A 68 -7.80 -5.99 12.05
CA ASN A 68 -8.05 -5.49 13.40
C ASN A 68 -6.91 -5.79 14.38
N PHE A 69 -6.29 -6.97 14.28
CA PHE A 69 -5.23 -7.32 15.22
C PHE A 69 -3.97 -6.47 15.02
N LEU A 70 -3.69 -5.99 13.80
CA LEU A 70 -2.55 -5.13 13.55
C LEU A 70 -2.77 -3.70 14.03
N ALA A 71 -4.02 -3.25 14.11
CA ALA A 71 -4.33 -1.89 14.57
C ALA A 71 -3.86 -1.63 15.99
N ARG A 72 -3.62 -2.67 16.78
CA ARG A 72 -3.09 -2.57 18.13
C ARG A 72 -1.58 -2.31 18.15
N VAL A 73 -0.88 -2.67 17.09
CA VAL A 73 0.59 -2.59 16.99
C VAL A 73 1.01 -1.50 16.02
N GLU A 74 0.29 -1.37 14.91
CA GLU A 74 0.54 -0.35 13.90
C GLU A 74 -0.64 0.62 13.87
N LYS A 75 -0.37 1.89 14.14
CA LYS A 75 -1.43 2.90 14.05
C LYS A 75 -1.79 3.17 12.59
N PRO A 76 -3.08 3.13 12.23
CA PRO A 76 -3.51 3.59 10.91
C PRO A 76 -3.19 5.07 10.72
N LEU A 77 -2.92 5.46 9.49
CA LEU A 77 -2.68 6.85 9.15
C LEU A 77 -3.97 7.65 9.29
N ASN A 78 -3.89 8.80 9.95
CA ASN A 78 -5.03 9.70 10.08
C ASN A 78 -5.35 10.39 8.76
N GLY A 79 -6.63 10.67 8.55
CA GLY A 79 -7.07 11.47 7.40
C GLY A 79 -7.20 10.69 6.10
N ILE A 80 -7.16 9.37 6.16
CA ILE A 80 -7.40 8.49 5.00
C ILE A 80 -8.60 7.59 5.27
N ASN A 81 -9.13 7.00 4.20
CA ASN A 81 -10.16 5.97 4.31
C ASN A 81 -9.50 4.64 4.69
N THR A 82 -9.72 4.17 5.90
CA THR A 82 -9.18 2.89 6.34
C THR A 82 -10.33 1.90 6.53
N LYS A 83 -10.22 0.75 5.86
CA LYS A 83 -11.12 -0.37 6.05
C LYS A 83 -10.45 -1.40 6.94
N PHE A 84 -11.11 -1.77 8.03
CA PHE A 84 -10.61 -2.81 8.93
C PHE A 84 -11.15 -4.16 8.52
N THR A 85 -10.31 -5.18 8.59
CA THR A 85 -10.68 -6.55 8.26
C THR A 85 -10.44 -7.47 9.45
N THR A 86 -11.00 -8.67 9.39
CA THR A 86 -10.83 -9.66 10.45
C THR A 86 -9.56 -10.48 10.31
N THR A 87 -9.05 -10.62 9.09
CA THR A 87 -7.87 -11.46 8.81
C THR A 87 -6.92 -10.79 7.80
N MET A 88 -5.69 -11.27 7.76
CA MET A 88 -4.73 -10.88 6.72
C MET A 88 -5.21 -11.30 5.33
N ARG A 89 -5.86 -12.45 5.24
CA ARG A 89 -6.39 -12.94 3.96
C ARG A 89 -7.44 -11.98 3.40
N SER A 90 -8.36 -11.51 4.23
CA SER A 90 -9.38 -10.53 3.84
C SER A 90 -8.75 -9.22 3.38
N ARG A 91 -7.71 -8.76 4.09
CA ARG A 91 -6.95 -7.56 3.71
C ARG A 91 -6.38 -7.69 2.30
N LYS A 92 -5.66 -8.77 2.04
CA LYS A 92 -5.02 -9.00 0.76
C LYS A 92 -6.05 -9.10 -0.38
N ALA A 93 -7.15 -9.82 -0.14
CA ALA A 93 -8.21 -9.97 -1.13
C ALA A 93 -8.79 -8.62 -1.57
N ILE A 94 -9.05 -7.73 -0.62
CA ILE A 94 -9.57 -6.39 -0.92
C ILE A 94 -8.56 -5.58 -1.71
N MET A 95 -7.29 -5.59 -1.30
CA MET A 95 -6.23 -4.85 -1.99
C MET A 95 -6.06 -5.32 -3.42
N TYR A 96 -6.03 -6.63 -3.65
CA TYR A 96 -5.84 -7.19 -4.99
C TYR A 96 -7.02 -6.89 -5.90
N LYS A 97 -8.23 -6.96 -5.38
CA LYS A 97 -9.43 -6.71 -6.17
C LYS A 97 -9.53 -5.26 -6.64
N LYS A 98 -9.15 -4.31 -5.79
CA LYS A 98 -9.27 -2.88 -6.08
C LYS A 98 -8.16 -2.35 -6.98
N ALA A 99 -7.02 -3.01 -7.02
CA ALA A 99 -5.84 -2.49 -7.70
C ALA A 99 -5.82 -2.76 -9.19
N SER A 100 -5.35 -1.77 -9.95
CA SER A 100 -5.07 -1.91 -11.39
C SER A 100 -3.58 -2.13 -11.65
N LEU A 101 -2.73 -1.70 -10.74
CA LEU A 101 -1.27 -1.76 -10.85
C LEU A 101 -0.69 -2.01 -9.47
N PHE A 102 0.39 -2.78 -9.42
CA PHE A 102 1.08 -3.08 -8.16
C PHE A 102 2.51 -2.57 -8.21
N ILE A 103 2.94 -1.93 -7.13
CA ILE A 103 4.32 -1.48 -6.95
C ILE A 103 4.84 -2.10 -5.66
N VAL A 104 6.03 -2.69 -5.72
CA VAL A 104 6.66 -3.33 -4.56
C VAL A 104 7.91 -2.54 -4.20
N LEU A 105 7.96 -2.06 -2.96
CA LEU A 105 9.11 -1.37 -2.39
C LEU A 105 9.78 -2.27 -1.36
N PRO A 106 10.98 -1.93 -0.88
CA PRO A 106 11.66 -2.74 0.13
C PRO A 106 10.79 -2.99 1.36
N GLY A 107 10.84 -4.22 1.87
CA GLY A 107 10.07 -4.62 3.04
C GLY A 107 10.51 -5.97 3.55
N GLY A 108 9.83 -6.47 4.56
CA GLY A 108 10.10 -7.75 5.18
C GLY A 108 9.36 -8.91 4.52
N ILE A 109 9.17 -9.97 5.32
CA ILE A 109 8.54 -11.21 4.84
C ILE A 109 7.09 -10.99 4.40
N GLY A 110 6.37 -10.06 5.02
CA GLY A 110 5.00 -9.74 4.63
C GLY A 110 4.91 -9.14 3.24
N THR A 111 5.86 -8.29 2.88
CA THR A 111 5.94 -7.70 1.55
C THR A 111 6.27 -8.77 0.50
N LEU A 112 7.17 -9.70 0.83
CA LEU A 112 7.50 -10.82 -0.04
C LEU A 112 6.28 -11.72 -0.28
N ASP A 113 5.53 -12.04 0.78
CA ASP A 113 4.30 -12.84 0.69
C ASP A 113 3.30 -12.19 -0.27
N GLU A 114 3.04 -10.90 -0.12
CA GLU A 114 2.11 -10.16 -0.98
C GLU A 114 2.59 -10.15 -2.43
N CYS A 115 3.88 -9.91 -2.64
CA CYS A 115 4.46 -9.88 -3.98
C CYS A 115 4.33 -11.22 -4.69
N VAL A 116 4.71 -12.31 -4.03
CA VAL A 116 4.65 -13.67 -4.61
C VAL A 116 3.20 -14.06 -4.88
N GLU A 117 2.27 -13.75 -3.99
CA GLU A 117 0.86 -14.07 -4.17
C GLU A 117 0.28 -13.35 -5.40
N VAL A 118 0.60 -12.06 -5.57
CA VAL A 118 0.14 -11.30 -6.76
C VAL A 118 0.69 -11.91 -8.03
N LEU A 119 1.98 -12.25 -8.06
CA LEU A 119 2.59 -12.88 -9.23
C LEU A 119 1.92 -14.22 -9.56
N THR A 120 1.59 -15.00 -8.55
CA THR A 120 0.89 -16.26 -8.70
C THR A 120 -0.50 -16.06 -9.30
N LEU A 121 -1.26 -15.07 -8.78
CA LEU A 121 -2.59 -14.77 -9.28
C LEU A 121 -2.57 -14.28 -10.72
N ILE A 122 -1.57 -13.50 -11.10
CA ILE A 122 -1.39 -13.05 -12.47
C ILE A 122 -1.11 -14.24 -13.38
N GLN A 123 -0.20 -15.13 -12.97
CA GLN A 123 0.13 -16.34 -13.72
C GLN A 123 -1.09 -17.22 -13.94
N LEU A 124 -1.95 -17.35 -12.94
CA LEU A 124 -3.18 -18.13 -13.01
C LEU A 124 -4.34 -17.40 -13.66
N LYS A 125 -4.11 -16.16 -14.12
CA LYS A 125 -5.11 -15.30 -14.77
C LYS A 125 -6.31 -14.97 -13.88
N GLN A 126 -6.10 -14.95 -12.57
CA GLN A 126 -7.14 -14.57 -11.60
C GLN A 126 -7.23 -13.05 -11.43
N ILE A 127 -6.15 -12.33 -11.73
CA ILE A 127 -6.10 -10.87 -11.81
C ILE A 127 -5.30 -10.47 -13.05
N LYS A 128 -5.51 -9.24 -13.50
CA LYS A 128 -4.85 -8.73 -14.73
C LYS A 128 -3.58 -7.96 -14.43
#